data_3ebc64e34b556c3cb08b2ff806d8d11f
#
_entry.id   3ebc64e34b556c3cb08b2ff806d8d11f
#
_cell.length_a   1.000
_cell.length_b   1.000
_cell.length_c   1.000
_cell.angle_alpha   90.00
_cell.angle_beta   90.00
_cell.angle_gamma   90.00
#
_symmetry.space_group_name_H-M   'P 1'
#
loop_
_entity.id
_entity.type
_entity.pdbx_description
1 polymer ?
#
loop_
_entity_poly.entity_id
_entity_poly.type
_entity_poly.pdbx_seq_one_letter_code
_entity_poly.pdbx_strand_id
1 'polypeptide(L)'
;MGSYQSEKRYYLHIQLLDIVPPIWRRIVVPGAISLHTLHKMFQVTMGWENAHLYLFRLTINEKTTVYGLPDPDWDDAGLRIRDSRRTKLDATVWAEWLKLTYEYDLGDSWMHQITVERIEHVADESVYEDALWITPRCLAGERACPPEDAGGVGGYTLLLEALQNPRHPEHEQMRQWAGMSYDSELFSVQQVNSALANLD
;
A
#
# COMPACT_ATOMS: atom_id res chain seq x y z
N MET A 1 -25.78 16.26 -23.90
CA MET A 1 -25.37 14.86 -23.76
C MET A 1 -24.18 14.85 -22.82
N GLY A 2 -24.41 14.56 -21.55
CA GLY A 2 -23.33 14.39 -20.56
C GLY A 2 -22.56 13.13 -20.91
N SER A 3 -21.24 13.22 -21.03
CA SER A 3 -20.39 12.05 -21.17
C SER A 3 -20.46 11.27 -19.85
N TYR A 4 -21.15 10.15 -19.85
CA TYR A 4 -21.05 9.18 -18.77
C TYR A 4 -19.57 8.73 -18.72
N GLN A 5 -18.85 9.19 -17.72
CA GLN A 5 -17.53 8.61 -17.41
C GLN A 5 -17.83 7.24 -16.80
N SER A 6 -17.51 6.17 -17.53
CA SER A 6 -17.56 4.82 -16.99
C SER A 6 -16.64 4.76 -15.78
N GLU A 7 -17.17 4.34 -14.64
CA GLU A 7 -16.32 4.12 -13.46
C GLU A 7 -15.33 2.98 -13.75
N LYS A 8 -14.13 3.13 -13.23
CA LYS A 8 -13.06 2.15 -13.38
C LYS A 8 -12.75 1.50 -12.05
N ARG A 9 -12.44 0.20 -12.10
CA ARG A 9 -11.92 -0.57 -10.98
C ARG A 9 -10.52 -1.04 -11.31
N TYR A 10 -9.64 -0.89 -10.35
CA TYR A 10 -8.24 -1.25 -10.47
C TYR A 10 -7.97 -2.46 -9.59
N TYR A 11 -7.43 -3.51 -10.18
CA TYR A 11 -6.89 -4.67 -9.48
C TYR A 11 -5.39 -4.44 -9.34
N LEU A 12 -4.94 -4.26 -8.11
CA LEU A 12 -3.57 -3.90 -7.78
C LEU A 12 -2.90 -5.04 -7.01
N HIS A 13 -1.73 -5.43 -7.47
CA HIS A 13 -0.81 -6.27 -6.71
C HIS A 13 0.24 -5.36 -6.06
N ILE A 14 0.36 -5.44 -4.74
CA ILE A 14 1.28 -4.66 -3.92
C ILE A 14 2.23 -5.64 -3.27
N GLN A 15 3.52 -5.49 -3.51
CA GLN A 15 4.56 -6.33 -2.93
C GLN A 15 5.59 -5.48 -2.21
N LEU A 16 5.85 -5.77 -0.94
CA LEU A 16 6.99 -5.22 -0.20
C LEU A 16 8.27 -5.80 -0.79
N LEU A 17 9.20 -4.91 -1.19
CA LEU A 17 10.44 -5.29 -1.84
C LEU A 17 11.49 -5.75 -0.83
N ASP A 18 12.48 -6.50 -1.31
CA ASP A 18 13.66 -6.94 -0.58
C ASP A 18 13.38 -7.83 0.65
N ILE A 19 12.17 -8.41 0.74
CA ILE A 19 11.77 -9.37 1.78
C ILE A 19 11.52 -10.74 1.14
N VAL A 20 12.09 -11.79 1.74
CA VAL A 20 11.94 -13.19 1.33
C VAL A 20 11.58 -14.04 2.55
N PRO A 21 10.51 -14.84 2.47
CA PRO A 21 9.48 -14.93 1.44
C PRO A 21 8.72 -13.60 1.27
N PRO A 22 8.08 -13.36 0.11
CA PRO A 22 7.46 -12.07 -0.18
C PRO A 22 6.27 -11.77 0.74
N ILE A 23 6.14 -10.51 1.12
CA ILE A 23 4.95 -9.95 1.76
C ILE A 23 4.19 -9.20 0.68
N TRP A 24 2.95 -9.60 0.40
CA TRP A 24 2.18 -9.02 -0.70
C TRP A 24 0.68 -8.97 -0.42
N ARG A 25 -0.01 -8.10 -1.16
CA ARG A 25 -1.48 -7.95 -1.13
C ARG A 25 -2.00 -7.81 -2.54
N ARG A 26 -3.19 -8.35 -2.80
CA ARG A 26 -3.97 -8.07 -3.99
C ARG A 26 -5.26 -7.40 -3.57
N ILE A 27 -5.50 -6.18 -4.07
CA ILE A 27 -6.68 -5.39 -3.73
C ILE A 27 -7.42 -4.95 -4.98
N VAL A 28 -8.70 -4.67 -4.82
CA VAL A 28 -9.51 -3.97 -5.84
C VAL A 28 -9.99 -2.66 -5.25
N VAL A 29 -9.83 -1.57 -6.03
CA VAL A 29 -10.17 -0.21 -5.59
C VAL A 29 -10.85 0.57 -6.72
N PRO A 30 -11.70 1.58 -6.42
CA PRO A 30 -12.23 2.50 -7.40
C PRO A 30 -11.13 3.35 -8.04
N GLY A 31 -11.22 3.63 -9.34
CA GLY A 31 -10.25 4.49 -10.04
C GLY A 31 -10.34 5.97 -9.67
N ALA A 32 -11.51 6.43 -9.24
CA ALA A 32 -11.77 7.83 -8.90
C ALA A 32 -11.17 8.28 -7.56
N ILE A 33 -10.60 7.37 -6.76
CA ILE A 33 -9.98 7.72 -5.48
C ILE A 33 -8.71 8.54 -5.67
N SER A 34 -8.38 9.35 -4.67
CA SER A 34 -7.09 10.06 -4.64
C SER A 34 -5.95 9.08 -4.29
N LEU A 35 -4.71 9.43 -4.68
CA LEU A 35 -3.54 8.67 -4.25
C LEU A 35 -3.36 8.71 -2.72
N HIS A 36 -3.83 9.79 -2.06
CA HIS A 36 -3.86 9.85 -0.60
C HIS A 36 -4.84 8.83 0.00
N THR A 37 -6.03 8.67 -0.59
CA THR A 37 -6.97 7.64 -0.17
C THR A 37 -6.40 6.23 -0.43
N LEU A 38 -5.73 6.04 -1.56
CA LEU A 38 -5.03 4.79 -1.86
C LEU A 38 -3.94 4.47 -0.83
N HIS A 39 -3.16 5.48 -0.39
CA HIS A 39 -2.20 5.33 0.69
C HIS A 39 -2.88 4.85 1.99
N LYS A 40 -3.98 5.48 2.41
CA LYS A 40 -4.74 5.03 3.59
C LYS A 40 -5.19 3.56 3.46
N MET A 41 -5.64 3.15 2.28
CA MET A 41 -6.00 1.75 2.01
C MET A 41 -4.79 0.82 2.13
N PHE A 42 -3.61 1.25 1.67
CA PHE A 42 -2.38 0.46 1.83
C PHE A 42 -1.99 0.32 3.29
N GLN A 43 -2.10 1.37 4.09
CA GLN A 43 -1.86 1.31 5.53
C GLN A 43 -2.71 0.22 6.18
N VAL A 44 -4.01 0.23 5.92
CA VAL A 44 -4.95 -0.78 6.43
C VAL A 44 -4.62 -2.18 5.91
N THR A 45 -4.32 -2.33 4.61
CA THR A 45 -4.09 -3.65 4.01
C THR A 45 -2.74 -4.26 4.39
N MET A 46 -1.77 -3.42 4.66
CA MET A 46 -0.46 -3.84 5.15
C MET A 46 -0.48 -4.06 6.68
N GLY A 47 -1.26 -3.31 7.43
CA GLY A 47 -1.37 -3.40 8.88
C GLY A 47 -0.53 -2.36 9.60
N TRP A 48 -0.24 -1.23 8.95
CA TRP A 48 0.48 -0.08 9.51
C TRP A 48 -0.46 0.96 10.11
N GLU A 49 0.10 1.86 10.93
CA GLU A 49 -0.63 2.82 11.73
C GLU A 49 -0.69 4.23 11.12
N ASN A 50 -0.14 4.41 9.89
CA ASN A 50 -0.07 5.69 9.20
C ASN A 50 0.69 6.76 10.01
N ALA A 51 1.80 6.36 10.67
CA ALA A 51 2.60 7.21 11.54
C ALA A 51 3.64 8.05 10.78
N HIS A 52 4.00 7.67 9.55
CA HIS A 52 5.11 8.24 8.80
C HIS A 52 4.68 8.82 7.45
N LEU A 53 5.60 9.55 6.80
CA LEU A 53 5.44 10.09 5.46
C LEU A 53 5.49 8.99 4.39
N TYR A 54 4.94 9.30 3.22
CA TYR A 54 4.93 8.38 2.09
C TYR A 54 5.10 9.11 0.76
N LEU A 55 5.57 8.38 -0.24
CA LEU A 55 5.68 8.83 -1.63
C LEU A 55 5.21 7.75 -2.60
N PHE A 56 4.50 8.18 -3.65
CA PHE A 56 4.32 7.38 -4.86
C PHE A 56 5.25 7.90 -5.95
N ARG A 57 5.83 7.00 -6.72
CA ARG A 57 6.64 7.35 -7.89
C ARG A 57 6.16 6.58 -9.11
N LEU A 58 5.92 7.30 -10.18
CA LEU A 58 5.63 6.73 -11.49
C LEU A 58 6.72 7.15 -12.48
N THR A 59 7.44 6.16 -13.03
CA THR A 59 8.48 6.40 -14.02
C THR A 59 8.01 5.94 -15.39
N ILE A 60 7.95 6.87 -16.36
CA ILE A 60 7.58 6.63 -17.75
C ILE A 60 8.66 7.26 -18.64
N ASN A 61 9.25 6.49 -19.53
CA ASN A 61 10.31 6.95 -20.43
C ASN A 61 11.40 7.75 -19.68
N GLU A 62 11.94 7.15 -18.62
CA GLU A 62 13.00 7.72 -17.78
C GLU A 62 12.60 8.98 -16.97
N LYS A 63 11.37 9.45 -17.12
CA LYS A 63 10.86 10.58 -16.35
C LYS A 63 10.04 10.11 -15.17
N THR A 64 10.50 10.43 -13.97
CA THR A 64 9.80 10.13 -12.73
C THR A 64 8.93 11.30 -12.29
N THR A 65 7.68 11.01 -12.00
CA THR A 65 6.77 11.93 -11.31
C THR A 65 6.55 11.40 -9.89
N VAL A 66 6.69 12.31 -8.92
CA VAL A 66 6.55 11.99 -7.50
C VAL A 66 5.24 12.59 -6.96
N TYR A 67 4.52 11.81 -6.16
CA TYR A 67 3.28 12.21 -5.52
C TYR A 67 3.36 11.92 -4.01
N GLY A 68 2.89 12.86 -3.21
CA GLY A 68 2.89 12.76 -1.75
C GLY A 68 2.14 13.94 -1.14
N LEU A 69 2.40 14.24 0.12
CA LEU A 69 1.94 15.47 0.74
C LEU A 69 2.99 16.54 0.50
N PRO A 70 2.68 17.64 -0.24
CA PRO A 70 3.64 18.71 -0.46
C PRO A 70 4.09 19.34 0.86
N ASP A 71 5.38 19.58 0.96
CA ASP A 71 6.01 20.28 2.06
C ASP A 71 7.00 21.28 1.48
N PRO A 72 7.05 22.55 1.99
CA PRO A 72 7.98 23.57 1.53
C PRO A 72 9.46 23.13 1.57
N ASP A 73 9.86 22.36 2.59
CA ASP A 73 11.24 21.89 2.76
C ASP A 73 11.68 20.94 1.61
N TRP A 74 10.75 20.28 0.95
CA TRP A 74 11.05 19.40 -0.18
C TRP A 74 11.27 20.16 -1.48
N ASP A 75 10.57 21.28 -1.67
CA ASP A 75 10.80 22.18 -2.81
C ASP A 75 12.19 22.78 -2.75
N ASP A 76 12.69 23.13 -1.56
CA ASP A 76 14.05 23.62 -1.34
C ASP A 76 15.12 22.55 -1.67
N ALA A 77 14.80 21.26 -1.47
CA ALA A 77 15.63 20.14 -1.89
C ALA A 77 15.52 19.82 -3.39
N GLY A 78 14.72 20.57 -4.16
CA GLY A 78 14.51 20.38 -5.59
C GLY A 78 13.59 19.21 -5.96
N LEU A 79 12.90 18.63 -4.99
CA LEU A 79 11.97 17.53 -5.18
C LEU A 79 10.54 18.07 -5.38
N ARG A 80 10.11 18.17 -6.64
CA ARG A 80 8.74 18.60 -6.96
C ARG A 80 7.73 17.47 -6.70
N ILE A 81 6.98 17.60 -5.61
CA ILE A 81 5.95 16.66 -5.22
C ILE A 81 4.58 17.17 -5.67
N ARG A 82 3.83 16.31 -6.39
CA ARG A 82 2.43 16.56 -6.72
C ARG A 82 1.55 16.14 -5.55
N ASP A 83 0.58 16.99 -5.21
CA ASP A 83 -0.33 16.71 -4.09
C ASP A 83 -1.17 15.46 -4.36
N SER A 84 -0.90 14.40 -3.59
CA SER A 84 -1.59 13.12 -3.67
C SER A 84 -3.07 13.20 -3.30
N ARG A 85 -3.50 14.21 -2.52
CA ARG A 85 -4.90 14.46 -2.16
C ARG A 85 -5.72 14.94 -3.35
N ARG A 86 -5.07 15.57 -4.33
CA ARG A 86 -5.69 16.15 -5.53
C ARG A 86 -5.45 15.30 -6.78
N THR A 87 -4.66 14.27 -6.68
CA THR A 87 -4.30 13.41 -7.82
C THR A 87 -5.08 12.10 -7.72
N LYS A 88 -5.88 11.79 -8.74
CA LYS A 88 -6.66 10.57 -8.81
C LYS A 88 -5.85 9.40 -9.37
N LEU A 89 -6.20 8.18 -8.96
CA LEU A 89 -5.56 6.96 -9.43
C LEU A 89 -5.75 6.80 -10.96
N ASP A 90 -6.96 6.96 -11.46
CA ASP A 90 -7.29 6.80 -12.88
C ASP A 90 -6.67 7.87 -13.80
N ALA A 91 -6.32 9.04 -13.24
CA ALA A 91 -5.57 10.08 -13.93
C ALA A 91 -4.04 9.81 -13.91
N THR A 92 -3.58 8.95 -13.02
CA THR A 92 -2.16 8.63 -12.86
C THR A 92 -1.81 7.35 -13.61
N VAL A 93 -2.69 6.34 -13.56
CA VAL A 93 -2.47 5.00 -14.09
C VAL A 93 -3.54 4.69 -15.13
N TRP A 94 -3.15 4.56 -16.38
CA TRP A 94 -4.07 4.44 -17.52
C TRP A 94 -4.03 3.09 -18.24
N ALA A 95 -3.10 2.20 -17.87
CA ALA A 95 -2.92 0.92 -18.53
C ALA A 95 -2.61 -0.20 -17.53
N GLU A 96 -3.03 -1.40 -17.90
CA GLU A 96 -2.63 -2.63 -17.22
C GLU A 96 -1.12 -2.84 -17.32
N TRP A 97 -0.55 -3.51 -16.34
CA TRP A 97 0.88 -3.80 -16.18
C TRP A 97 1.77 -2.58 -15.93
N LEU A 98 1.20 -1.37 -15.82
CA LEU A 98 1.93 -0.24 -15.27
C LEU A 98 2.37 -0.54 -13.83
N LYS A 99 3.57 -0.09 -13.53
CA LYS A 99 4.18 -0.24 -12.21
C LYS A 99 4.41 1.13 -11.59
N LEU A 100 4.03 1.25 -10.31
CA LEU A 100 4.37 2.37 -9.46
C LEU A 100 5.23 1.85 -8.32
N THR A 101 6.08 2.71 -7.81
CA THR A 101 6.72 2.48 -6.51
C THR A 101 5.97 3.26 -5.45
N TYR A 102 5.73 2.63 -4.31
CA TYR A 102 5.21 3.27 -3.11
C TYR A 102 6.24 3.09 -2.00
N GLU A 103 6.67 4.19 -1.42
CA GLU A 103 7.57 4.22 -0.28
C GLU A 103 6.79 4.71 0.92
N TYR A 104 6.85 3.95 1.99
CA TYR A 104 6.28 4.29 3.28
C TYR A 104 7.42 4.37 4.30
N ASP A 105 7.33 5.34 5.19
CA ASP A 105 8.37 5.70 6.14
C ASP A 105 9.73 5.99 5.45
N LEU A 106 10.05 7.26 5.27
CA LEU A 106 11.26 7.66 4.55
C LEU A 106 12.54 7.39 5.36
N GLY A 107 12.42 7.10 6.66
CA GLY A 107 13.51 6.66 7.53
C GLY A 107 13.84 5.19 7.32
N ASP A 108 12.86 4.32 7.45
CA ASP A 108 12.97 2.87 7.25
C ASP A 108 12.95 2.47 5.77
N SER A 109 12.40 3.34 4.91
CA SER A 109 12.32 3.18 3.46
C SER A 109 11.63 1.87 3.02
N TRP A 110 10.41 1.65 3.50
CA TRP A 110 9.59 0.50 3.10
C TRP A 110 9.13 0.64 1.65
N MET A 111 9.91 0.08 0.75
CA MET A 111 9.68 0.15 -0.69
C MET A 111 8.71 -0.94 -1.16
N HIS A 112 7.66 -0.52 -1.88
CA HIS A 112 6.70 -1.45 -2.48
C HIS A 112 6.64 -1.28 -3.98
N GLN A 113 6.50 -2.38 -4.70
CA GLN A 113 6.08 -2.37 -6.10
C GLN A 113 4.57 -2.56 -6.17
N ILE A 114 3.89 -1.62 -6.81
CA ILE A 114 2.48 -1.74 -7.17
C ILE A 114 2.42 -2.08 -8.64
N THR A 115 1.74 -3.18 -8.98
CA THR A 115 1.46 -3.58 -10.36
C THR A 115 -0.04 -3.49 -10.62
N VAL A 116 -0.44 -2.82 -11.68
CA VAL A 116 -1.84 -2.80 -12.14
C VAL A 116 -2.09 -4.09 -12.93
N GLU A 117 -2.74 -5.05 -12.32
CA GLU A 117 -3.00 -6.35 -12.96
C GLU A 117 -4.17 -6.27 -13.96
N ARG A 118 -5.20 -5.47 -13.64
CA ARG A 118 -6.40 -5.32 -14.48
C ARG A 118 -7.08 -3.98 -14.24
N ILE A 119 -7.64 -3.41 -15.30
CA ILE A 119 -8.54 -2.25 -15.25
C ILE A 119 -9.89 -2.68 -15.83
N GLU A 120 -10.91 -2.67 -15.01
CA GLU A 120 -12.28 -3.02 -15.38
C GLU A 120 -13.11 -1.76 -15.55
N HIS A 121 -13.79 -1.65 -16.69
CA HIS A 121 -14.72 -0.56 -16.96
C HIS A 121 -16.13 -1.01 -16.59
N VAL A 122 -16.74 -0.32 -15.66
CA VAL A 122 -18.13 -0.59 -15.26
C VAL A 122 -19.04 0.18 -16.20
N ALA A 123 -19.72 -0.54 -17.10
CA ALA A 123 -20.52 0.05 -18.19
C ALA A 123 -22.01 0.19 -17.86
N ASP A 124 -22.52 -0.37 -16.76
CA ASP A 124 -23.94 -0.54 -16.52
C ASP A 124 -24.39 0.00 -15.15
N GLU A 125 -25.31 0.97 -15.18
CA GLU A 125 -25.94 1.55 -13.98
C GLU A 125 -26.74 0.51 -13.17
N SER A 126 -27.23 -0.57 -13.79
CA SER A 126 -27.98 -1.62 -13.09
C SER A 126 -27.14 -2.42 -12.09
N VAL A 127 -25.83 -2.32 -12.19
CA VAL A 127 -24.87 -2.95 -11.26
C VAL A 127 -24.64 -2.08 -10.00
N TYR A 128 -25.10 -0.82 -10.01
CA TYR A 128 -24.94 0.11 -8.87
C TYR A 128 -25.88 -0.20 -7.68
N GLU A 129 -26.89 -1.07 -7.85
CA GLU A 129 -27.74 -1.48 -6.72
C GLU A 129 -26.97 -2.27 -5.64
N ASP A 130 -25.85 -2.89 -6.00
CA ASP A 130 -24.95 -3.47 -5.02
C ASP A 130 -23.82 -2.47 -4.68
N ALA A 131 -23.94 -1.79 -3.54
CA ALA A 131 -22.89 -0.91 -2.97
C ALA A 131 -21.51 -1.61 -2.84
N LEU A 132 -21.46 -2.92 -2.99
CA LEU A 132 -20.26 -3.76 -3.07
C LEU A 132 -19.32 -3.39 -4.24
N TRP A 133 -19.81 -2.69 -5.27
CA TRP A 133 -19.01 -2.35 -6.46
C TRP A 133 -18.04 -1.20 -6.24
N ILE A 134 -18.33 -0.30 -5.29
CA ILE A 134 -17.53 0.90 -5.02
C ILE A 134 -16.62 0.67 -3.80
N THR A 135 -16.85 -0.38 -3.03
CA THR A 135 -16.12 -0.65 -1.79
C THR A 135 -14.76 -1.28 -2.09
N PRO A 136 -13.66 -0.71 -1.60
CA PRO A 136 -12.35 -1.32 -1.72
C PRO A 136 -12.31 -2.67 -0.99
N ARG A 137 -11.61 -3.65 -1.58
CA ARG A 137 -11.52 -5.01 -1.01
C ARG A 137 -10.14 -5.59 -1.19
N CYS A 138 -9.65 -6.26 -0.16
CA CYS A 138 -8.53 -7.18 -0.26
C CYS A 138 -9.04 -8.53 -0.78
N LEU A 139 -8.39 -9.04 -1.81
CA LEU A 139 -8.72 -10.31 -2.47
C LEU A 139 -7.84 -11.45 -2.01
N ALA A 140 -6.54 -11.16 -1.77
CA ALA A 140 -5.54 -12.12 -1.36
C ALA A 140 -4.33 -11.41 -0.77
N GLY A 141 -3.48 -12.17 -0.10
CA GLY A 141 -2.21 -11.69 0.43
C GLY A 141 -1.52 -12.78 1.23
N GLU A 142 -0.27 -12.55 1.55
CA GLU A 142 0.52 -13.45 2.38
C GLU A 142 1.38 -12.65 3.35
N ARG A 143 1.55 -13.19 4.53
CA ARG A 143 2.40 -12.77 5.64
C ARG A 143 2.03 -11.42 6.27
N ALA A 144 2.34 -11.26 7.53
CA ALA A 144 2.24 -9.99 8.23
C ALA A 144 3.30 -9.00 7.74
N CYS A 145 2.98 -7.72 7.77
CA CYS A 145 3.98 -6.68 7.55
C CYS A 145 4.93 -6.57 8.72
N PRO A 146 6.13 -6.00 8.49
CA PRO A 146 6.99 -5.57 9.59
C PRO A 146 6.22 -4.65 10.54
N PRO A 147 6.48 -4.71 11.84
CA PRO A 147 6.01 -3.68 12.77
C PRO A 147 6.53 -2.30 12.38
N GLU A 148 5.84 -1.24 12.82
CA GLU A 148 6.36 0.14 12.70
C GLU A 148 7.75 0.24 13.37
N ASP A 149 8.60 1.12 12.86
CA ASP A 149 9.93 1.41 13.40
C ASP A 149 10.85 0.17 13.51
N ALA A 150 10.66 -0.83 12.64
CA ALA A 150 11.47 -2.06 12.67
C ALA A 150 12.90 -1.86 12.15
N GLY A 151 13.28 -0.67 11.69
CA GLY A 151 14.60 -0.36 11.17
C GLY A 151 14.82 -0.83 9.72
N GLY A 152 13.77 -0.75 8.91
CA GLY A 152 13.80 -1.14 7.51
C GLY A 152 14.03 -2.65 7.30
N VAL A 153 14.39 -3.03 6.08
CA VAL A 153 14.62 -4.44 5.71
C VAL A 153 15.66 -5.11 6.61
N GLY A 154 16.73 -4.37 6.97
CA GLY A 154 17.81 -4.89 7.83
C GLY A 154 17.33 -5.18 9.25
N GLY A 155 16.65 -4.23 9.87
CA GLY A 155 16.11 -4.39 11.22
C GLY A 155 15.04 -5.49 11.29
N TYR A 156 14.18 -5.55 10.28
CA TYR A 156 13.18 -6.62 10.19
C TYR A 156 13.81 -8.01 10.04
N THR A 157 14.90 -8.12 9.28
CA THR A 157 15.64 -9.39 9.18
C THR A 157 16.16 -9.85 10.54
N LEU A 158 16.79 -8.93 11.29
CA LEU A 158 17.29 -9.23 12.65
C LEU A 158 16.15 -9.59 13.61
N LEU A 159 15.02 -8.89 13.50
CA LEU A 159 13.82 -9.23 14.28
C LEU A 159 13.37 -10.67 14.00
N LEU A 160 13.25 -11.08 12.73
CA LEU A 160 12.84 -12.44 12.37
C LEU A 160 13.83 -13.50 12.86
N GLU A 161 15.14 -13.24 12.75
CA GLU A 161 16.18 -14.14 13.28
C GLU A 161 16.03 -14.34 14.80
N ALA A 162 15.81 -13.25 15.53
CA ALA A 162 15.61 -13.30 16.97
C ALA A 162 14.31 -14.05 17.35
N LEU A 163 13.20 -13.80 16.63
CA LEU A 163 11.91 -14.45 16.92
C LEU A 163 11.92 -15.95 16.60
N GLN A 164 12.61 -16.37 15.55
CA GLN A 164 12.68 -17.77 15.13
C GLN A 164 13.59 -18.63 16.01
N ASN A 165 14.51 -18.03 16.75
CA ASN A 165 15.44 -18.77 17.60
C ASN A 165 15.22 -18.48 19.09
N PRO A 166 14.54 -19.38 19.85
CA PRO A 166 14.31 -19.18 21.29
C PRO A 166 15.59 -19.10 22.14
N ARG A 167 16.76 -19.43 21.56
CA ARG A 167 18.06 -19.30 22.23
C ARG A 167 18.79 -18.01 21.85
N HIS A 168 18.20 -17.18 20.97
CA HIS A 168 18.80 -15.91 20.61
C HIS A 168 18.90 -15.00 21.85
N PRO A 169 20.01 -14.30 22.09
CA PRO A 169 20.17 -13.46 23.28
C PRO A 169 19.07 -12.40 23.45
N GLU A 170 18.53 -11.90 22.33
CA GLU A 170 17.51 -10.86 22.31
C GLU A 170 16.09 -11.40 22.06
N HIS A 171 15.88 -12.73 22.05
CA HIS A 171 14.59 -13.34 21.72
C HIS A 171 13.42 -12.73 22.51
N GLU A 172 13.51 -12.74 23.82
CA GLU A 172 12.43 -12.23 24.70
C GLU A 172 12.22 -10.71 24.53
N GLN A 173 13.31 -9.96 24.36
CA GLN A 173 13.23 -8.51 24.13
C GLN A 173 12.53 -8.19 22.82
N MET A 174 12.91 -8.84 21.72
CA MET A 174 12.32 -8.63 20.39
C MET A 174 10.86 -9.10 20.34
N ARG A 175 10.55 -10.19 21.03
CA ARG A 175 9.18 -10.67 21.16
C ARG A 175 8.27 -9.71 21.92
N GLN A 176 8.76 -9.09 23.00
CA GLN A 176 8.03 -8.06 23.73
C GLN A 176 7.86 -6.79 22.90
N TRP A 177 8.91 -6.39 22.18
CA TRP A 177 8.90 -5.20 21.33
C TRP A 177 7.93 -5.35 20.15
N ALA A 178 7.95 -6.46 19.43
CA ALA A 178 7.06 -6.72 18.30
C ALA A 178 5.59 -6.95 18.72
N GLY A 179 5.36 -7.20 20.02
CA GLY A 179 4.07 -7.63 20.55
C GLY A 179 3.98 -9.14 20.65
N MET A 180 3.51 -9.64 21.80
CA MET A 180 3.44 -11.08 22.13
C MET A 180 2.63 -11.91 21.15
N SER A 181 1.72 -11.29 20.40
CA SER A 181 0.87 -11.92 19.38
C SER A 181 1.39 -11.77 17.95
N TYR A 182 2.53 -11.08 17.74
CA TYR A 182 3.08 -10.90 16.41
C TYR A 182 3.52 -12.24 15.83
N ASP A 183 3.01 -12.55 14.65
CA ASP A 183 3.38 -13.72 13.86
C ASP A 183 3.60 -13.27 12.40
N SER A 184 4.84 -13.35 11.93
CA SER A 184 5.24 -12.91 10.60
C SER A 184 4.54 -13.67 9.46
N GLU A 185 4.04 -14.87 9.72
CA GLU A 185 3.36 -15.71 8.72
C GLU A 185 1.84 -15.47 8.67
N LEU A 186 1.30 -14.72 9.65
CA LEU A 186 -0.13 -14.54 9.75
C LEU A 186 -0.63 -13.46 8.79
N PHE A 187 -1.67 -13.78 8.03
CA PHE A 187 -2.43 -12.83 7.23
C PHE A 187 -3.90 -13.24 7.13
N SER A 188 -4.81 -12.31 7.29
CA SER A 188 -6.26 -12.57 7.21
C SER A 188 -6.96 -11.56 6.29
N VAL A 189 -7.40 -12.04 5.13
CA VAL A 189 -8.24 -11.27 4.19
C VAL A 189 -9.51 -10.75 4.86
N GLN A 190 -10.11 -11.55 5.75
CA GLN A 190 -11.35 -11.15 6.45
C GLN A 190 -11.10 -9.98 7.39
N GLN A 191 -10.02 -10.00 8.17
CA GLN A 191 -9.68 -8.90 9.09
C GLN A 191 -9.38 -7.61 8.32
N VAL A 192 -8.61 -7.71 7.24
CA VAL A 192 -8.30 -6.57 6.36
C VAL A 192 -9.58 -5.99 5.76
N ASN A 193 -10.49 -6.81 5.25
CA ASN A 193 -11.75 -6.32 4.68
C ASN A 193 -12.66 -5.69 5.73
N SER A 194 -12.68 -6.20 6.95
CA SER A 194 -13.40 -5.57 8.06
C SER A 194 -12.82 -4.18 8.41
N ALA A 195 -11.50 -4.04 8.36
CA ALA A 195 -10.84 -2.75 8.59
C ALA A 195 -11.04 -1.77 7.43
N LEU A 196 -10.97 -2.23 6.16
CA LEU A 196 -11.25 -1.41 4.98
C LEU A 196 -12.69 -0.86 4.97
N ALA A 197 -13.66 -1.64 5.45
CA ALA A 197 -15.06 -1.21 5.52
C ALA A 197 -15.30 -0.07 6.53
N ASN A 198 -14.36 0.16 7.47
CA ASN A 198 -14.40 1.24 8.47
C ASN A 198 -13.44 2.38 8.15
N LEU A 199 -12.83 2.38 6.96
CA LEU A 199 -11.90 3.42 6.54
C LEU A 199 -12.69 4.63 6.03
N ASP A 200 -12.52 5.77 6.70
CA ASP A 200 -13.11 7.07 6.34
C ASP A 200 -12.30 7.83 5.25
#